data_f40a265011d70071459a240a46aefd4d
#
_entry.id   f40a265011d70071459a240a46aefd4d
#
_cell.length_a   1.000
_cell.length_b   1.000
_cell.length_c   1.000
_cell.angle_alpha   90.00
_cell.angle_beta   90.00
_cell.angle_gamma   90.00
#
_symmetry.space_group_name_H-M   'P 1'
#
loop_
_entity.id
_entity.type
_entity.pdbx_description
1 polymer ?
#
loop_
_entity_poly.entity_id
_entity_poly.type
_entity_poly.pdbx_seq_one_letter_code
_entity_poly.pdbx_strand_id
1 'polypeptide(L)'
;MNKKISICLFSLLAAFFIVTPISIEAQSQTDKKPIKYKKARALQSSTAKKMAKVYEALEVVDEKGEPAPDMQIVLSILTELRNDMANLKSYDRSVMWNAWAFVYFQDGDYPKAMDAYSRLINEPEVTIGLRVQALLSLAQLNLLQENYAKGIELILQWMSEVETVTAQSYSLLGQAYYQTGNFKKALSSMETAVTMAEEEGYKPRENWYVIMAASIGEMKEEIGEKESLLRQIDIYEILVNLFPKKQYFIQLGGGYGQLG
;
A
#
# COMPACT_ATOMS: atom_id res chain seq x y z
N MET A 1 -26.22 0.87 17.69
CA MET A 1 -25.71 2.16 17.19
C MET A 1 -24.20 2.00 17.06
N ASN A 2 -23.77 1.41 15.93
CA ASN A 2 -22.37 1.01 15.72
C ASN A 2 -21.52 2.24 15.41
N LYS A 3 -20.73 2.71 16.39
CA LYS A 3 -19.65 3.66 16.12
C LYS A 3 -18.55 2.88 15.35
N LYS A 4 -18.55 2.99 14.03
CA LYS A 4 -17.40 2.59 13.21
C LYS A 4 -16.19 3.38 13.71
N ILE A 5 -15.18 2.68 14.22
CA ILE A 5 -13.89 3.27 14.55
C ILE A 5 -13.25 3.61 13.21
N SER A 6 -13.35 4.90 12.83
CA SER A 6 -12.65 5.43 11.65
C SER A 6 -11.17 5.51 12.02
N ILE A 7 -10.46 4.42 11.82
CA ILE A 7 -9.00 4.41 11.94
C ILE A 7 -8.47 5.20 10.75
N CYS A 8 -7.92 6.38 11.02
CA CYS A 8 -7.35 7.29 10.02
C CYS A 8 -6.31 6.56 9.15
N LEU A 9 -6.70 6.15 7.95
CA LEU A 9 -5.84 5.65 6.88
C LEU A 9 -4.97 6.77 6.26
N PHE A 10 -5.13 8.01 6.72
CA PHE A 10 -4.61 9.20 6.03
C PHE A 10 -3.10 9.42 6.09
N SER A 11 -2.34 8.68 6.91
CA SER A 11 -0.90 8.97 7.06
C SER A 11 0.06 8.17 6.18
N LEU A 12 -0.45 7.28 5.32
CA LEU A 12 0.40 6.34 4.54
C LEU A 12 0.53 6.70 3.05
N LEU A 13 -0.30 7.59 2.53
CA LEU A 13 -0.35 7.87 1.08
C LEU A 13 0.63 8.95 0.61
N ALA A 14 1.16 9.79 1.52
CA ALA A 14 1.99 10.94 1.13
C ALA A 14 3.47 10.61 0.80
N ALA A 15 3.95 9.38 1.09
CA ALA A 15 5.38 9.06 1.02
C ALA A 15 5.83 8.30 -0.24
N PHE A 16 4.94 8.01 -1.20
CA PHE A 16 5.26 7.05 -2.27
C PHE A 16 5.39 7.63 -3.69
N PHE A 17 5.32 8.94 -3.87
CA PHE A 17 5.34 9.54 -5.22
C PHE A 17 6.64 10.23 -5.64
N ILE A 18 7.71 10.15 -4.84
CA ILE A 18 9.01 10.63 -5.30
C ILE A 18 9.66 9.50 -6.09
N VAL A 19 9.60 9.56 -7.42
CA VAL A 19 10.43 8.74 -8.31
C VAL A 19 11.86 9.27 -8.22
N THR A 20 12.57 8.95 -7.14
CA THR A 20 14.04 9.01 -7.15
C THR A 20 14.55 7.71 -7.76
N PRO A 21 15.55 7.74 -8.64
CA PRO A 21 16.23 6.51 -9.04
C PRO A 21 16.93 5.95 -7.80
N ILE A 22 16.36 4.88 -7.23
CA ILE A 22 16.95 4.18 -6.09
C ILE A 22 18.22 3.49 -6.60
N SER A 23 19.37 4.05 -6.25
CA SER A 23 20.62 3.32 -6.28
C SER A 23 20.57 2.29 -5.16
N ILE A 24 20.26 1.05 -5.50
CA ILE A 24 20.28 -0.08 -4.56
C ILE A 24 21.75 -0.45 -4.36
N GLU A 25 22.34 0.00 -3.25
CA GLU A 25 23.56 -0.62 -2.73
C GLU A 25 23.19 -1.95 -2.09
N ALA A 26 23.71 -3.02 -2.68
CA ALA A 26 23.52 -4.38 -2.23
C ALA A 26 24.33 -4.66 -0.97
N GLN A 27 23.67 -5.08 0.11
CA GLN A 27 24.29 -5.92 1.15
C GLN A 27 23.27 -6.92 1.69
N SER A 28 23.37 -8.13 1.29
CA SER A 28 23.65 -9.37 2.02
C SER A 28 23.33 -10.60 1.15
N GLN A 29 24.31 -11.46 1.06
CA GLN A 29 24.25 -12.75 0.36
C GLN A 29 23.33 -13.70 1.11
N THR A 30 22.25 -14.11 0.46
CA THR A 30 21.62 -15.41 0.66
C THR A 30 21.40 -16.03 -0.72
N ASP A 31 21.79 -17.31 -0.86
CA ASP A 31 21.73 -18.10 -2.10
C ASP A 31 20.31 -18.17 -2.69
N LYS A 32 19.94 -17.16 -3.49
CA LYS A 32 18.76 -17.19 -4.34
C LYS A 32 19.18 -17.16 -5.81
N LYS A 33 18.62 -18.07 -6.62
CA LYS A 33 18.86 -18.14 -8.06
C LYS A 33 18.72 -16.75 -8.68
N PRO A 34 19.66 -16.31 -9.53
CA PRO A 34 19.58 -15.00 -10.16
C PRO A 34 18.32 -14.94 -11.05
N ILE A 35 17.46 -13.96 -10.74
CA ILE A 35 16.31 -13.65 -11.59
C ILE A 35 16.85 -13.13 -12.90
N LYS A 36 16.50 -13.80 -14.01
CA LYS A 36 16.79 -13.29 -15.35
C LYS A 36 16.01 -12.01 -15.58
N TYR A 37 16.60 -10.86 -15.28
CA TYR A 37 16.07 -9.58 -15.70
C TYR A 37 15.86 -9.60 -17.21
N LYS A 38 14.61 -9.58 -17.66
CA LYS A 38 14.31 -9.28 -19.07
C LYS A 38 14.93 -7.91 -19.37
N LYS A 39 15.63 -7.80 -20.54
CA LYS A 39 16.27 -6.56 -20.99
C LYS A 39 15.40 -5.35 -20.64
N ALA A 40 16.03 -4.32 -20.06
CA ALA A 40 15.35 -3.03 -19.85
C ALA A 40 14.67 -2.59 -21.16
N ARG A 41 13.37 -2.36 -21.10
CA ARG A 41 12.64 -1.89 -22.29
C ARG A 41 12.84 -0.40 -22.41
N ALA A 42 13.15 0.05 -23.61
CA ALA A 42 13.26 1.47 -23.92
C ALA A 42 11.96 1.97 -24.55
N LEU A 43 11.56 3.17 -24.19
CA LEU A 43 10.49 3.90 -24.88
C LEU A 43 10.88 4.17 -26.36
N GLN A 44 9.91 4.28 -27.23
CA GLN A 44 10.11 4.87 -28.55
C GLN A 44 10.67 6.28 -28.40
N SER A 45 11.58 6.69 -29.28
CA SER A 45 12.27 7.98 -29.18
C SER A 45 11.30 9.18 -29.08
N SER A 46 10.18 9.13 -29.82
CA SER A 46 9.12 10.15 -29.76
C SER A 46 8.46 10.21 -28.39
N THR A 47 8.06 9.04 -27.84
CA THR A 47 7.44 8.92 -26.52
C THR A 47 8.41 9.34 -25.42
N ALA A 48 9.68 8.92 -25.51
CA ALA A 48 10.71 9.29 -24.54
C ALA A 48 10.87 10.81 -24.43
N LYS A 49 10.92 11.52 -25.57
CA LYS A 49 11.02 13.00 -25.60
C LYS A 49 9.79 13.68 -24.99
N LYS A 50 8.59 13.15 -25.25
CA LYS A 50 7.34 13.66 -24.68
C LYS A 50 7.28 13.40 -23.19
N MET A 51 7.60 12.20 -22.74
CA MET A 51 7.61 11.86 -21.32
C MET A 51 8.68 12.62 -20.52
N ALA A 52 9.85 12.91 -21.11
CA ALA A 52 10.84 13.77 -20.46
C ALA A 52 10.25 15.15 -20.13
N LYS A 53 9.53 15.78 -21.09
CA LYS A 53 8.85 17.06 -20.85
C LYS A 53 7.73 16.96 -19.80
N VAL A 54 7.02 15.83 -19.73
CA VAL A 54 6.02 15.59 -18.68
C VAL A 54 6.70 15.58 -17.31
N TYR A 55 7.81 14.86 -17.16
CA TYR A 55 8.54 14.81 -15.88
C TYR A 55 9.16 16.16 -15.52
N GLU A 56 9.76 16.87 -16.47
CA GLU A 56 10.26 18.24 -16.27
C GLU A 56 9.14 19.16 -15.77
N ALA A 57 7.94 19.09 -16.37
CA ALA A 57 6.80 19.91 -15.97
C ALA A 57 6.23 19.53 -14.59
N LEU A 58 6.35 18.26 -14.18
CA LEU A 58 5.96 17.80 -12.85
C LEU A 58 6.94 18.21 -11.75
N GLU A 59 8.21 18.41 -12.09
CA GLU A 59 9.29 18.79 -11.15
C GLU A 59 9.45 20.30 -10.96
N VAL A 60 8.61 21.10 -11.60
CA VAL A 60 8.65 22.58 -11.45
C VAL A 60 8.36 22.96 -9.99
N VAL A 61 9.15 23.88 -9.47
CA VAL A 61 8.97 24.49 -8.14
C VAL A 61 8.76 25.99 -8.25
N ASP A 62 8.07 26.57 -7.29
CA ASP A 62 7.88 28.01 -7.19
C ASP A 62 9.13 28.74 -6.66
N GLU A 63 9.05 30.06 -6.51
CA GLU A 63 10.13 30.92 -5.99
C GLU A 63 10.56 30.56 -4.56
N LYS A 64 9.73 29.80 -3.81
CA LYS A 64 10.00 29.34 -2.45
C LYS A 64 10.56 27.92 -2.41
N GLY A 65 10.67 27.25 -3.57
CA GLY A 65 11.09 25.87 -3.70
C GLY A 65 9.97 24.85 -3.40
N GLU A 66 8.71 25.31 -3.32
CA GLU A 66 7.57 24.40 -3.13
C GLU A 66 7.11 23.82 -4.49
N PRO A 67 6.62 22.56 -4.52
CA PRO A 67 6.13 21.95 -5.75
C PRO A 67 5.06 22.77 -6.45
N ALA A 68 5.29 23.16 -7.68
CA ALA A 68 4.39 23.96 -8.52
C ALA A 68 4.33 23.40 -9.96
N PRO A 69 3.86 22.14 -10.14
CA PRO A 69 3.87 21.46 -11.44
C PRO A 69 3.08 22.22 -12.51
N ASP A 70 3.63 22.30 -13.72
CA ASP A 70 2.91 22.84 -14.87
C ASP A 70 1.93 21.79 -15.44
N MET A 71 0.77 21.69 -14.79
CA MET A 71 -0.26 20.72 -15.17
C MET A 71 -0.83 20.97 -16.58
N GLN A 72 -0.73 22.18 -17.12
CA GLN A 72 -1.19 22.47 -18.48
C GLN A 72 -0.30 21.77 -19.51
N ILE A 73 1.01 21.84 -19.34
CA ILE A 73 1.97 21.10 -20.20
C ILE A 73 1.77 19.59 -20.02
N VAL A 74 1.67 19.10 -18.79
CA VAL A 74 1.46 17.68 -18.48
C VAL A 74 0.23 17.15 -19.19
N LEU A 75 -0.94 17.78 -19.00
CA LEU A 75 -2.20 17.35 -19.59
C LEU A 75 -2.20 17.43 -21.12
N SER A 76 -1.59 18.47 -21.69
CA SER A 76 -1.47 18.62 -23.15
C SER A 76 -0.72 17.43 -23.75
N ILE A 77 0.47 17.12 -23.22
CA ILE A 77 1.33 16.05 -23.75
C ILE A 77 0.70 14.66 -23.52
N LEU A 78 0.15 14.41 -22.33
CA LEU A 78 -0.49 13.13 -22.05
C LEU A 78 -1.75 12.92 -22.91
N THR A 79 -2.50 13.99 -23.21
CA THR A 79 -3.65 13.94 -24.12
C THR A 79 -3.21 13.61 -25.55
N GLU A 80 -2.12 14.23 -26.02
CA GLU A 80 -1.54 13.92 -27.33
C GLU A 80 -1.13 12.44 -27.43
N LEU A 81 -0.41 11.92 -26.42
CA LEU A 81 -0.01 10.51 -26.37
C LEU A 81 -1.24 9.58 -26.37
N ARG A 82 -2.28 9.92 -25.58
CA ARG A 82 -3.51 9.12 -25.52
C ARG A 82 -4.26 9.11 -26.87
N ASN A 83 -4.30 10.24 -27.56
CA ASN A 83 -4.93 10.33 -28.90
C ASN A 83 -4.16 9.53 -29.95
N ASP A 84 -2.84 9.39 -29.78
CA ASP A 84 -1.97 8.60 -30.69
C ASP A 84 -1.73 7.16 -30.18
N MET A 85 -2.55 6.67 -29.23
CA MET A 85 -2.37 5.40 -28.54
C MET A 85 -2.21 4.20 -29.48
N ALA A 86 -2.85 4.22 -30.65
CA ALA A 86 -2.75 3.14 -31.66
C ALA A 86 -1.31 2.97 -32.21
N ASN A 87 -0.51 4.03 -32.23
CA ASN A 87 0.87 4.03 -32.71
C ASN A 87 1.89 3.78 -31.57
N LEU A 88 1.45 3.77 -30.31
CA LEU A 88 2.31 3.49 -29.17
C LEU A 88 2.53 1.99 -29.02
N LYS A 89 3.76 1.58 -28.69
CA LYS A 89 4.05 0.22 -28.25
C LYS A 89 3.45 -0.03 -26.85
N SER A 90 3.26 -1.28 -26.50
CA SER A 90 2.67 -1.67 -25.21
C SER A 90 3.43 -1.06 -24.02
N TYR A 91 4.76 -1.06 -24.04
CA TYR A 91 5.54 -0.43 -22.97
C TYR A 91 5.34 1.09 -22.90
N ASP A 92 5.27 1.79 -24.06
CA ASP A 92 4.98 3.22 -24.12
C ASP A 92 3.61 3.54 -23.52
N ARG A 93 2.59 2.71 -23.84
CA ARG A 93 1.26 2.85 -23.25
C ARG A 93 1.27 2.63 -21.73
N SER A 94 2.05 1.65 -21.25
CA SER A 94 2.13 1.42 -19.79
C SER A 94 2.72 2.61 -19.05
N VAL A 95 3.76 3.25 -19.59
CA VAL A 95 4.36 4.47 -19.01
C VAL A 95 3.40 5.66 -19.10
N MET A 96 2.70 5.83 -20.22
CA MET A 96 1.65 6.86 -20.36
C MET A 96 0.52 6.66 -19.34
N TRP A 97 0.03 5.44 -19.17
CA TRP A 97 -1.02 5.14 -18.19
C TRP A 97 -0.58 5.38 -16.76
N ASN A 98 0.71 5.12 -16.45
CA ASN A 98 1.26 5.45 -15.12
C ASN A 98 1.20 6.95 -14.85
N ALA A 99 1.58 7.76 -15.83
CA ALA A 99 1.51 9.23 -15.70
C ALA A 99 0.05 9.73 -15.60
N TRP A 100 -0.89 9.16 -16.36
CA TRP A 100 -2.31 9.48 -16.21
C TRP A 100 -2.87 9.08 -14.84
N ALA A 101 -2.47 7.92 -14.32
CA ALA A 101 -2.90 7.50 -12.99
C ALA A 101 -2.45 8.48 -11.92
N PHE A 102 -1.20 8.97 -12.01
CA PHE A 102 -0.68 10.00 -11.12
C PHE A 102 -1.49 11.31 -11.22
N VAL A 103 -1.73 11.80 -12.45
CA VAL A 103 -2.50 13.03 -12.66
C VAL A 103 -3.91 12.93 -12.08
N TYR A 104 -4.61 11.83 -12.36
CA TYR A 104 -5.96 11.62 -11.81
C TYR A 104 -5.96 11.49 -10.29
N PHE A 105 -4.92 10.86 -9.72
CA PHE A 105 -4.76 10.77 -8.28
C PHE A 105 -4.59 12.14 -7.63
N GLN A 106 -3.74 13.00 -8.20
CA GLN A 106 -3.51 14.37 -7.71
C GLN A 106 -4.76 15.24 -7.82
N ASP A 107 -5.58 15.03 -8.84
CA ASP A 107 -6.86 15.72 -9.04
C ASP A 107 -7.99 15.15 -8.15
N GLY A 108 -7.74 14.08 -7.40
CA GLY A 108 -8.74 13.40 -6.56
C GLY A 108 -9.74 12.54 -7.34
N ASP A 109 -9.54 12.38 -8.66
CA ASP A 109 -10.36 11.51 -9.50
C ASP A 109 -9.91 10.05 -9.37
N TYR A 110 -10.14 9.48 -8.18
CA TYR A 110 -9.73 8.11 -7.87
C TYR A 110 -10.30 7.06 -8.83
N PRO A 111 -11.56 7.15 -9.30
CA PRO A 111 -12.07 6.21 -10.29
C PRO A 111 -11.26 6.19 -11.59
N LYS A 112 -10.85 7.35 -12.12
CA LYS A 112 -9.99 7.40 -13.32
C LYS A 112 -8.57 6.95 -13.03
N ALA A 113 -8.02 7.26 -11.84
CA ALA A 113 -6.72 6.75 -11.43
C ALA A 113 -6.71 5.21 -11.40
N MET A 114 -7.75 4.58 -10.83
CA MET A 114 -7.92 3.13 -10.81
C MET A 114 -8.05 2.52 -12.22
N ASP A 115 -8.82 3.15 -13.13
CA ASP A 115 -8.91 2.71 -14.54
C ASP A 115 -7.53 2.78 -15.22
N ALA A 116 -6.79 3.87 -15.04
CA ALA A 116 -5.46 4.03 -15.63
C ALA A 116 -4.47 2.96 -15.11
N TYR A 117 -4.43 2.69 -13.79
CA TYR A 117 -3.62 1.59 -13.25
C TYR A 117 -4.08 0.23 -13.78
N SER A 118 -5.39 -0.01 -13.90
CA SER A 118 -5.93 -1.25 -14.46
C SER A 118 -5.48 -1.45 -15.92
N ARG A 119 -5.48 -0.41 -16.74
CA ARG A 119 -4.97 -0.46 -18.11
C ARG A 119 -3.47 -0.76 -18.13
N LEU A 120 -2.71 -0.10 -17.27
CA LEU A 120 -1.27 -0.30 -17.15
C LEU A 120 -0.92 -1.76 -16.83
N ILE A 121 -1.52 -2.35 -15.80
CA ILE A 121 -1.20 -3.73 -15.39
C ILE A 121 -1.59 -4.78 -16.43
N ASN A 122 -2.51 -4.45 -17.34
CA ASN A 122 -2.95 -5.32 -18.42
C ASN A 122 -2.16 -5.13 -19.74
N GLU A 123 -1.20 -4.20 -19.80
CA GLU A 123 -0.36 -4.06 -20.99
C GLU A 123 0.58 -5.27 -21.13
N PRO A 124 0.58 -5.95 -22.32
CA PRO A 124 1.32 -7.20 -22.50
C PRO A 124 2.82 -7.09 -22.26
N GLU A 125 3.38 -5.90 -22.45
CA GLU A 125 4.81 -5.65 -22.33
C GLU A 125 5.19 -4.77 -21.13
N VAL A 126 4.29 -4.59 -20.15
CA VAL A 126 4.61 -3.89 -18.91
C VAL A 126 5.81 -4.57 -18.21
N THR A 127 6.73 -3.77 -17.68
CA THR A 127 7.84 -4.32 -16.86
C THR A 127 7.32 -4.79 -15.50
N ILE A 128 7.96 -5.80 -14.93
CA ILE A 128 7.57 -6.31 -13.61
C ILE A 128 7.58 -5.19 -12.54
N GLY A 129 8.60 -4.34 -12.55
CA GLY A 129 8.70 -3.22 -11.60
C GLY A 129 7.51 -2.26 -11.70
N LEU A 130 7.16 -1.82 -12.92
CA LEU A 130 6.02 -0.92 -13.14
C LEU A 130 4.68 -1.60 -12.79
N ARG A 131 4.55 -2.89 -13.12
CA ARG A 131 3.35 -3.68 -12.84
C ARG A 131 3.12 -3.84 -11.34
N VAL A 132 4.13 -4.25 -10.57
CA VAL A 132 3.97 -4.44 -9.12
C VAL A 132 3.73 -3.12 -8.40
N GLN A 133 4.36 -2.03 -8.83
CA GLN A 133 4.07 -0.70 -8.31
C GLN A 133 2.60 -0.31 -8.55
N ALA A 134 2.10 -0.49 -9.77
CA ALA A 134 0.72 -0.17 -10.13
C ALA A 134 -0.29 -1.07 -9.41
N LEU A 135 0.00 -2.36 -9.23
CA LEU A 135 -0.83 -3.28 -8.45
C LEU A 135 -1.01 -2.80 -7.00
N LEU A 136 0.08 -2.39 -6.35
CA LEU A 136 0.01 -1.89 -4.98
C LEU A 136 -0.79 -0.58 -4.90
N SER A 137 -0.54 0.36 -5.83
CA SER A 137 -1.28 1.62 -5.90
C SER A 137 -2.77 1.39 -6.14
N LEU A 138 -3.11 0.47 -7.06
CA LEU A 138 -4.50 0.10 -7.33
C LEU A 138 -5.17 -0.56 -6.13
N ALA A 139 -4.45 -1.42 -5.40
CA ALA A 139 -4.93 -2.03 -4.16
C ALA A 139 -5.25 -0.97 -3.11
N GLN A 140 -4.32 -0.04 -2.86
CA GLN A 140 -4.48 1.05 -1.90
C GLN A 140 -5.66 1.97 -2.26
N LEU A 141 -5.83 2.31 -3.54
CA LEU A 141 -6.98 3.08 -4.01
C LEU A 141 -8.30 2.35 -3.80
N ASN A 142 -8.35 1.04 -4.04
CA ASN A 142 -9.54 0.24 -3.75
C ASN A 142 -9.87 0.24 -2.25
N LEU A 143 -8.85 0.11 -1.37
CA LEU A 143 -9.06 0.20 0.07
C LEU A 143 -9.53 1.59 0.51
N LEU A 144 -8.99 2.66 -0.08
CA LEU A 144 -9.40 4.04 0.18
C LEU A 144 -10.88 4.28 -0.21
N GLN A 145 -11.32 3.65 -1.30
CA GLN A 145 -12.71 3.70 -1.77
C GLN A 145 -13.60 2.64 -1.12
N GLU A 146 -13.16 2.02 -0.02
CA GLU A 146 -13.88 0.98 0.72
C GLU A 146 -14.22 -0.28 -0.12
N ASN A 147 -13.59 -0.45 -1.27
CA ASN A 147 -13.68 -1.66 -2.11
C ASN A 147 -12.76 -2.76 -1.56
N TYR A 148 -12.95 -3.11 -0.28
CA TYR A 148 -12.02 -3.98 0.46
C TYR A 148 -11.78 -5.34 -0.19
N ALA A 149 -12.83 -5.97 -0.73
CA ALA A 149 -12.69 -7.29 -1.39
C ALA A 149 -11.72 -7.23 -2.57
N LYS A 150 -11.85 -6.19 -3.42
CA LYS A 150 -10.94 -5.99 -4.55
C LYS A 150 -9.54 -5.57 -4.08
N GLY A 151 -9.46 -4.74 -3.06
CA GLY A 151 -8.19 -4.36 -2.43
C GLY A 151 -7.41 -5.58 -1.93
N ILE A 152 -8.07 -6.50 -1.21
CA ILE A 152 -7.48 -7.76 -0.74
C ILE A 152 -6.99 -8.62 -1.91
N GLU A 153 -7.81 -8.82 -2.94
CA GLU A 153 -7.42 -9.56 -4.15
C GLU A 153 -6.13 -9.01 -4.76
N LEU A 154 -6.06 -7.69 -4.94
CA LEU A 154 -4.91 -7.01 -5.53
C LEU A 154 -3.66 -7.06 -4.65
N ILE A 155 -3.80 -6.97 -3.31
CA ILE A 155 -2.68 -7.16 -2.38
C ILE A 155 -2.12 -8.57 -2.51
N LEU A 156 -2.98 -9.59 -2.50
CA LEU A 156 -2.56 -10.98 -2.63
C LEU A 156 -1.89 -11.24 -3.98
N GLN A 157 -2.42 -10.68 -5.06
CA GLN A 157 -1.79 -10.74 -6.37
C GLN A 157 -0.40 -10.07 -6.33
N TRP A 158 -0.30 -8.86 -5.79
CA TRP A 158 0.96 -8.15 -5.62
C TRP A 158 1.98 -8.96 -4.82
N MET A 159 1.56 -9.55 -3.68
CA MET A 159 2.43 -10.40 -2.84
C MET A 159 2.96 -11.63 -3.60
N SER A 160 2.22 -12.14 -4.58
CA SER A 160 2.65 -13.27 -5.40
C SER A 160 3.65 -12.90 -6.51
N GLU A 161 3.73 -11.62 -6.86
CA GLU A 161 4.57 -11.11 -7.96
C GLU A 161 5.86 -10.42 -7.47
N VAL A 162 5.96 -10.08 -6.17
CA VAL A 162 7.17 -9.46 -5.60
C VAL A 162 8.16 -10.48 -5.07
N GLU A 163 9.44 -10.11 -5.06
CA GLU A 163 10.51 -10.96 -4.50
C GLU A 163 10.45 -11.04 -2.97
N THR A 164 10.10 -9.94 -2.34
CA THR A 164 10.07 -9.82 -0.88
C THR A 164 8.78 -9.16 -0.46
N VAL A 165 8.03 -9.84 0.37
CA VAL A 165 6.85 -9.31 1.06
C VAL A 165 7.32 -8.71 2.38
N THR A 166 6.83 -7.54 2.75
CA THR A 166 7.24 -6.82 3.95
C THR A 166 6.20 -6.93 5.07
N ALA A 167 6.61 -6.69 6.32
CA ALA A 167 5.71 -6.55 7.46
C ALA A 167 4.56 -5.56 7.18
N GLN A 168 4.87 -4.45 6.50
CA GLN A 168 3.88 -3.44 6.14
C GLN A 168 2.80 -3.99 5.18
N SER A 169 3.15 -4.90 4.28
CA SER A 169 2.20 -5.53 3.35
C SER A 169 1.20 -6.43 4.07
N TYR A 170 1.68 -7.22 5.04
CA TYR A 170 0.81 -8.02 5.90
C TYR A 170 -0.08 -7.14 6.77
N SER A 171 0.44 -6.02 7.30
CA SER A 171 -0.38 -5.10 8.07
C SER A 171 -1.49 -4.47 7.22
N LEU A 172 -1.22 -4.11 5.96
CA LEU A 172 -2.23 -3.61 5.04
C LEU A 172 -3.32 -4.66 4.76
N LEU A 173 -2.91 -5.90 4.53
CA LEU A 173 -3.81 -7.05 4.35
C LEU A 173 -4.67 -7.30 5.60
N GLY A 174 -4.07 -7.26 6.79
CA GLY A 174 -4.75 -7.44 8.06
C GLY A 174 -5.78 -6.34 8.32
N GLN A 175 -5.45 -5.08 8.01
CA GLN A 175 -6.41 -3.96 8.07
C GLN A 175 -7.61 -4.19 7.15
N ALA A 176 -7.37 -4.62 5.91
CA ALA A 176 -8.42 -4.89 4.94
C ALA A 176 -9.32 -6.06 5.37
N TYR A 177 -8.74 -7.14 5.92
CA TYR A 177 -9.51 -8.25 6.48
C TYR A 177 -10.35 -7.82 7.68
N TYR A 178 -9.82 -6.96 8.56
CA TYR A 178 -10.59 -6.43 9.68
C TYR A 178 -11.83 -5.65 9.21
N GLN A 179 -11.68 -4.80 8.19
CA GLN A 179 -12.79 -4.03 7.61
C GLN A 179 -13.88 -4.91 6.97
N THR A 180 -13.51 -6.10 6.49
CA THR A 180 -14.46 -7.07 5.92
C THR A 180 -15.04 -8.04 6.95
N GLY A 181 -14.72 -7.89 8.24
CA GLY A 181 -15.18 -8.79 9.30
C GLY A 181 -14.47 -10.15 9.32
N ASN A 182 -13.40 -10.32 8.52
CA ASN A 182 -12.62 -11.56 8.56
C ASN A 182 -11.55 -11.48 9.65
N PHE A 183 -12.00 -11.48 10.90
CA PHE A 183 -11.17 -11.20 12.07
C PHE A 183 -10.05 -12.22 12.26
N LYS A 184 -10.30 -13.49 11.93
CA LYS A 184 -9.28 -14.55 11.98
C LYS A 184 -8.11 -14.26 11.04
N LYS A 185 -8.40 -13.88 9.78
CA LYS A 185 -7.36 -13.52 8.83
C LYS A 185 -6.71 -12.19 9.17
N ALA A 186 -7.47 -11.24 9.73
CA ALA A 186 -6.94 -9.97 10.22
C ALA A 186 -5.90 -10.21 11.31
N LEU A 187 -6.24 -11.01 12.33
CA LEU A 187 -5.34 -11.37 13.42
C LEU A 187 -4.07 -12.04 12.88
N SER A 188 -4.20 -13.11 12.10
CA SER A 188 -3.06 -13.84 11.55
C SER A 188 -2.14 -12.96 10.69
N SER A 189 -2.72 -12.04 9.89
CA SER A 189 -1.92 -11.11 9.09
C SER A 189 -1.14 -10.11 9.96
N MET A 190 -1.75 -9.63 11.05
CA MET A 190 -1.07 -8.73 12.00
C MET A 190 0.01 -9.46 12.80
N GLU A 191 -0.24 -10.69 13.24
CA GLU A 191 0.77 -11.54 13.89
C GLU A 191 1.99 -11.74 12.99
N THR A 192 1.75 -12.04 11.70
CA THR A 192 2.83 -12.15 10.71
C THR A 192 3.59 -10.83 10.56
N ALA A 193 2.90 -9.71 10.50
CA ALA A 193 3.54 -8.39 10.39
C ALA A 193 4.41 -8.08 11.63
N VAL A 194 3.93 -8.40 12.83
CA VAL A 194 4.68 -8.23 14.08
C VAL A 194 5.94 -9.08 14.06
N THR A 195 5.81 -10.39 13.81
CA THR A 195 6.93 -11.34 13.76
C THR A 195 8.00 -10.90 12.77
N MET A 196 7.61 -10.53 11.55
CA MET A 196 8.56 -10.07 10.53
C MET A 196 9.29 -8.79 10.95
N ALA A 197 8.59 -7.83 11.56
CA ALA A 197 9.22 -6.61 12.03
C ALA A 197 10.24 -6.87 13.14
N GLU A 198 9.92 -7.77 14.08
CA GLU A 198 10.82 -8.19 15.16
C GLU A 198 12.05 -8.94 14.63
N GLU A 199 11.88 -9.86 13.69
CA GLU A 199 12.97 -10.58 13.02
C GLU A 199 13.92 -9.64 12.27
N GLU A 200 13.39 -8.56 11.68
CA GLU A 200 14.14 -7.52 10.99
C GLU A 200 14.73 -6.46 11.95
N GLY A 201 14.50 -6.58 13.26
CA GLY A 201 14.97 -5.65 14.29
C GLY A 201 14.21 -4.33 14.36
N TYR A 202 13.02 -4.25 13.81
CA TYR A 202 12.14 -3.08 13.89
C TYR A 202 11.13 -3.22 15.03
N LYS A 203 10.81 -2.09 15.66
CA LYS A 203 9.69 -2.03 16.59
C LYS A 203 8.37 -2.13 15.82
N PRO A 204 7.51 -3.14 16.08
CA PRO A 204 6.18 -3.21 15.46
C PRO A 204 5.35 -1.97 15.74
N ARG A 205 4.42 -1.64 14.85
CA ARG A 205 3.61 -0.43 14.99
C ARG A 205 2.47 -0.65 15.97
N GLU A 206 2.16 0.39 16.76
CA GLU A 206 1.08 0.39 17.76
C GLU A 206 -0.26 -0.10 17.20
N ASN A 207 -0.66 0.39 16.03
CA ASN A 207 -1.94 0.04 15.42
C ASN A 207 -2.07 -1.45 15.04
N TRP A 208 -0.96 -2.18 14.87
CA TRP A 208 -1.01 -3.62 14.60
C TRP A 208 -1.55 -4.37 15.81
N TYR A 209 -1.04 -4.07 17.00
CA TYR A 209 -1.53 -4.65 18.26
C TYR A 209 -2.98 -4.22 18.56
N VAL A 210 -3.35 -2.98 18.24
CA VAL A 210 -4.74 -2.50 18.39
C VAL A 210 -5.70 -3.31 17.51
N ILE A 211 -5.34 -3.60 16.27
CA ILE A 211 -6.16 -4.42 15.38
C ILE A 211 -6.19 -5.89 15.84
N MET A 212 -5.08 -6.42 16.37
CA MET A 212 -5.04 -7.76 16.97
C MET A 212 -6.04 -7.85 18.14
N ALA A 213 -5.96 -6.95 19.11
CA ALA A 213 -6.87 -6.93 20.26
C ALA A 213 -8.34 -6.80 19.83
N ALA A 214 -8.62 -5.91 18.87
CA ALA A 214 -9.96 -5.74 18.34
C ALA A 214 -10.46 -7.00 17.60
N SER A 215 -9.62 -7.63 16.79
CA SER A 215 -9.96 -8.88 16.08
C SER A 215 -10.28 -10.02 17.05
N ILE A 216 -9.49 -10.16 18.12
CA ILE A 216 -9.72 -11.14 19.18
C ILE A 216 -11.07 -10.88 19.86
N GLY A 217 -11.39 -9.61 20.17
CA GLY A 217 -12.66 -9.22 20.78
C GLY A 217 -13.88 -9.55 19.91
N GLU A 218 -13.76 -9.33 18.60
CA GLU A 218 -14.84 -9.66 17.64
C GLU A 218 -15.03 -11.18 17.45
N MET A 219 -14.02 -11.98 17.78
CA MET A 219 -14.05 -13.44 17.69
C MET A 219 -14.55 -14.12 18.97
N LYS A 220 -14.97 -13.39 19.99
CA LYS A 220 -15.36 -13.94 21.30
C LYS A 220 -16.42 -15.04 21.25
N GLU A 221 -17.38 -14.94 20.34
CA GLU A 221 -18.42 -15.97 20.14
C GLU A 221 -17.83 -17.27 19.54
N GLU A 222 -16.73 -17.18 18.77
CA GLU A 222 -16.06 -18.32 18.14
C GLU A 222 -15.09 -19.01 19.11
N ILE A 223 -14.27 -18.21 19.84
CA ILE A 223 -13.20 -18.74 20.69
C ILE A 223 -13.58 -18.86 22.17
N GLY A 224 -14.72 -18.28 22.58
CA GLY A 224 -15.19 -18.20 23.96
C GLY A 224 -14.78 -16.90 24.66
N GLU A 225 -15.66 -16.35 25.49
CA GLU A 225 -15.46 -15.06 26.16
C GLU A 225 -14.18 -15.03 27.02
N LYS A 226 -13.95 -16.08 27.81
CA LYS A 226 -12.77 -16.15 28.69
C LYS A 226 -11.46 -16.21 27.90
N GLU A 227 -11.41 -17.01 26.85
CA GLU A 227 -10.24 -17.11 25.98
C GLU A 227 -9.98 -15.78 25.25
N SER A 228 -11.03 -15.17 24.70
CA SER A 228 -10.94 -13.83 24.10
C SER A 228 -10.38 -12.79 25.07
N LEU A 229 -10.89 -12.77 26.30
CA LEU A 229 -10.45 -11.85 27.32
C LEU A 229 -8.97 -12.03 27.70
N LEU A 230 -8.54 -13.28 27.92
CA LEU A 230 -7.15 -13.61 28.24
C LEU A 230 -6.20 -13.15 27.13
N ARG A 231 -6.51 -13.49 25.87
CA ARG A 231 -5.70 -13.08 24.72
C ARG A 231 -5.67 -11.57 24.49
N GLN A 232 -6.77 -10.87 24.80
CA GLN A 232 -6.78 -9.40 24.77
C GLN A 232 -5.89 -8.79 25.85
N ILE A 233 -5.90 -9.35 27.07
CA ILE A 233 -5.02 -8.94 28.17
C ILE A 233 -3.56 -9.03 27.73
N ASP A 234 -3.13 -10.15 27.15
CA ASP A 234 -1.76 -10.34 26.66
C ASP A 234 -1.36 -9.23 25.67
N ILE A 235 -2.25 -8.88 24.75
CA ILE A 235 -1.98 -7.80 23.79
C ILE A 235 -1.94 -6.42 24.47
N TYR A 236 -2.82 -6.15 25.46
CA TYR A 236 -2.80 -4.88 26.19
C TYR A 236 -1.59 -4.76 27.10
N GLU A 237 -1.04 -5.85 27.65
CA GLU A 237 0.25 -5.84 28.35
C GLU A 237 1.39 -5.39 27.44
N ILE A 238 1.45 -5.93 26.21
CA ILE A 238 2.41 -5.50 25.19
C ILE A 238 2.22 -4.01 24.87
N LEU A 239 0.97 -3.56 24.66
CA LEU A 239 0.67 -2.16 24.37
C LEU A 239 1.06 -1.22 25.49
N VAL A 240 0.81 -1.58 26.74
CA VAL A 240 1.22 -0.79 27.92
C VAL A 240 2.74 -0.71 28.02
N ASN A 241 3.44 -1.80 27.74
CA ASN A 241 4.90 -1.85 27.81
C ASN A 241 5.56 -1.04 26.68
N LEU A 242 5.12 -1.24 25.44
CA LEU A 242 5.73 -0.62 24.26
C LEU A 242 5.22 0.80 23.97
N PHE A 243 3.95 1.08 24.30
CA PHE A 243 3.24 2.32 23.98
C PHE A 243 2.40 2.80 25.20
N PRO A 244 3.02 3.28 26.30
CA PRO A 244 2.35 3.56 27.56
C PRO A 244 1.35 4.73 27.46
N LYS A 245 0.13 4.44 26.99
CA LYS A 245 -0.98 5.39 26.86
C LYS A 245 -2.08 5.05 27.86
N LYS A 246 -2.68 6.05 28.50
CA LYS A 246 -3.74 5.92 29.51
C LYS A 246 -4.85 4.94 29.08
N GLN A 247 -5.24 4.97 27.81
CA GLN A 247 -6.29 4.11 27.28
C GLN A 247 -5.97 2.62 27.41
N TYR A 248 -4.70 2.21 27.23
CA TYR A 248 -4.30 0.79 27.32
C TYR A 248 -4.26 0.31 28.78
N PHE A 249 -3.86 1.16 29.72
CA PHE A 249 -3.95 0.85 31.16
C PHE A 249 -5.41 0.65 31.60
N ILE A 250 -6.35 1.45 31.07
CA ILE A 250 -7.78 1.29 31.35
C ILE A 250 -8.30 -0.03 30.80
N GLN A 251 -7.94 -0.38 29.54
CA GLN A 251 -8.36 -1.65 28.94
C GLN A 251 -7.78 -2.85 29.69
N LEU A 252 -6.50 -2.79 30.05
CA LEU A 252 -5.82 -3.83 30.79
C LEU A 252 -6.45 -4.02 32.18
N GLY A 253 -6.66 -2.93 32.93
CA GLY A 253 -7.32 -2.97 34.23
C GLY A 253 -8.76 -3.47 34.18
N GLY A 254 -9.50 -3.09 33.15
CA GLY A 254 -10.85 -3.62 32.89
C GLY A 254 -10.84 -5.11 32.59
N GLY A 255 -9.86 -5.58 31.83
CA GLY A 255 -9.66 -6.99 31.53
C GLY A 255 -9.41 -7.83 32.78
N TYR A 256 -8.47 -7.42 33.62
CA TYR A 256 -8.21 -8.09 34.90
C TYR A 256 -9.42 -8.06 35.85
N GLY A 257 -10.15 -6.95 35.89
CA GLY A 257 -11.37 -6.85 36.70
C GLY A 257 -12.51 -7.80 36.30
N GLN A 258 -12.52 -8.24 35.03
CA GLN A 258 -13.49 -9.22 34.53
C GLN A 258 -13.07 -10.69 34.79
N LEU A 259 -11.80 -10.93 35.06
CA LEU A 259 -11.32 -12.27 35.44
C LEU A 259 -11.56 -12.61 36.89
N GLY A 260 -11.87 -11.63 37.75
CA GLY A 260 -12.13 -11.80 39.18
C GLY A 260 -10.92 -11.41 39.99
#